data_da9611dde872c187002bf6539f6a1962
#
_entry.id   da9611dde872c187002bf6539f6a1962
#
_cell.length_a   1.000
_cell.length_b   1.000
_cell.length_c   1.000
_cell.angle_alpha   90.00
_cell.angle_beta   90.00
_cell.angle_gamma   90.00
#
_symmetry.space_group_name_H-M   'P 1'
#
loop_
_entity.id
_entity.type
_entity.pdbx_description
1 polymer ?
#
loop_
_entity_poly.entity_id
_entity_poly.type
_entity_poly.pdbx_seq_one_letter_code
_entity_poly.pdbx_strand_id
1 'polypeptide(L)'
;MKKTITIRDMIEEIRVESGTENLQPPRGANLLRTVTSLLGNLNARIRETDMTYKKKLLQCFSQEKKANRAKIIAETTQEYMDMREARDLKELAIEISRSLKYFLRCWEEELKASQTKYGN
;
A
#
# COMPACT_ATOMS: atom_id res chain seq x y z
N MET A 1 24.93 -1.63 12.55
CA MET A 1 23.57 -1.08 12.77
C MET A 1 22.56 -1.84 11.94
N LYS A 2 21.54 -2.38 12.59
CA LYS A 2 20.44 -2.99 11.87
C LYS A 2 19.54 -1.87 11.31
N LYS A 3 19.39 -1.81 9.99
CA LYS A 3 18.41 -0.93 9.37
C LYS A 3 17.01 -1.40 9.73
N THR A 4 16.18 -0.48 10.24
CA THR A 4 14.77 -0.77 10.45
C THR A 4 14.08 -0.83 9.09
N ILE A 5 13.50 -1.99 8.75
CA ILE A 5 12.74 -2.15 7.51
C ILE A 5 11.38 -1.49 7.72
N THR A 6 11.08 -0.48 6.92
CA THR A 6 9.81 0.23 6.99
C THR A 6 8.75 -0.50 6.14
N ILE A 7 7.47 -0.18 6.38
CA ILE A 7 6.37 -0.69 5.54
C ILE A 7 6.58 -0.30 4.09
N ARG A 8 7.06 0.92 3.86
CA ARG A 8 7.38 1.41 2.51
C ARG A 8 8.41 0.51 1.82
N ASP A 9 9.49 0.14 2.53
CA ASP A 9 10.53 -0.73 1.99
C ASP A 9 9.96 -2.11 1.64
N MET A 10 9.12 -2.67 2.51
CA MET A 10 8.48 -3.97 2.27
C MET A 10 7.59 -3.93 1.02
N ILE A 11 6.79 -2.89 0.88
CA ILE A 11 5.89 -2.73 -0.27
C ILE A 11 6.68 -2.57 -1.56
N GLU A 12 7.77 -1.79 -1.53
CA GLU A 12 8.65 -1.63 -2.70
C GLU A 12 9.32 -2.94 -3.11
N GLU A 13 9.78 -3.73 -2.16
CA GLU A 13 10.35 -5.05 -2.43
C GLU A 13 9.31 -5.97 -3.08
N ILE A 14 8.08 -5.99 -2.54
CA ILE A 14 7.01 -6.80 -3.09
C ILE A 14 6.65 -6.33 -4.50
N ARG A 15 6.60 -5.02 -4.72
CA ARG A 15 6.32 -4.45 -6.04
C ARG A 15 7.33 -4.91 -7.07
N VAL A 16 8.61 -4.83 -6.74
CA VAL A 16 9.69 -5.24 -7.64
C VAL A 16 9.59 -6.74 -7.94
N GLU A 17 9.45 -7.56 -6.92
CA GLU A 17 9.38 -9.01 -7.08
C GLU A 17 8.13 -9.44 -7.85
N SER A 18 6.99 -8.78 -7.61
CA SER A 18 5.73 -9.11 -8.30
C SER A 18 5.78 -8.81 -9.80
N GLY A 19 6.69 -7.93 -10.23
CA GLY A 19 6.88 -7.59 -11.63
C GLY A 19 7.94 -8.43 -12.36
N THR A 20 8.53 -9.41 -11.70
CA THR A 20 9.55 -10.25 -12.35
C THR A 20 8.91 -11.30 -13.28
N GLU A 21 9.57 -11.56 -14.40
CA GLU A 21 9.09 -12.52 -15.39
C GLU A 21 9.09 -13.96 -14.87
N ASN A 22 9.94 -14.26 -13.90
CA ASN A 22 10.14 -15.61 -13.38
C ASN A 22 9.30 -15.90 -12.12
N LEU A 23 8.33 -15.06 -11.82
CA LEU A 23 7.50 -15.25 -10.63
C LEU A 23 6.69 -16.54 -10.73
N GLN A 24 6.86 -17.43 -9.75
CA GLN A 24 6.15 -18.69 -9.68
C GLN A 24 4.91 -18.55 -8.80
N PRO A 25 3.83 -19.33 -9.07
CA PRO A 25 2.57 -19.21 -8.32
C PRO A 25 2.69 -19.34 -6.80
N PRO A 26 3.48 -20.28 -6.23
CA PRO A 26 3.61 -20.34 -4.78
C PRO A 26 4.22 -19.08 -4.19
N ARG A 27 5.19 -18.49 -4.87
CA ARG A 27 5.79 -17.21 -4.42
C ARG A 27 4.79 -16.07 -4.58
N GLY A 28 4.04 -16.04 -5.68
CA GLY A 28 2.98 -15.05 -5.90
C GLY A 28 1.93 -15.09 -4.80
N ALA A 29 1.52 -16.29 -4.39
CA ALA A 29 0.56 -16.48 -3.29
C ALA A 29 1.11 -15.97 -1.96
N ASN A 30 2.39 -16.21 -1.68
CA ASN A 30 3.05 -15.71 -0.47
C ASN A 30 3.13 -14.17 -0.48
N LEU A 31 3.48 -13.58 -1.61
CA LEU A 31 3.52 -12.12 -1.75
C LEU A 31 2.14 -11.51 -1.54
N LEU A 32 1.10 -12.14 -2.09
CA LEU A 32 -0.28 -11.67 -1.92
C LEU A 32 -0.69 -11.72 -0.45
N ARG A 33 -0.35 -12.79 0.26
CA ARG A 33 -0.63 -12.91 1.69
C ARG A 33 0.05 -11.81 2.48
N THR A 34 1.32 -11.53 2.18
CA THR A 34 2.09 -10.49 2.85
C THR A 34 1.50 -9.11 2.60
N VAL A 35 1.17 -8.80 1.34
CA VAL A 35 0.56 -7.51 0.99
C VAL A 35 -0.79 -7.32 1.69
N THR A 36 -1.60 -8.38 1.75
CA THR A 36 -2.90 -8.33 2.41
C THR A 36 -2.75 -8.04 3.91
N SER A 37 -1.73 -8.65 4.55
CA SER A 37 -1.41 -8.38 5.95
C SER A 37 -0.98 -6.92 6.15
N LEU A 38 -0.15 -6.40 5.25
CA LEU A 38 0.31 -5.01 5.32
C LEU A 38 -0.84 -4.01 5.12
N LEU A 39 -1.88 -4.37 4.36
CA LEU A 39 -3.05 -3.51 4.20
C LEU A 39 -3.75 -3.23 5.53
N GLY A 40 -3.84 -4.22 6.42
CA GLY A 40 -4.39 -4.03 7.76
C GLY A 40 -3.57 -3.01 8.56
N ASN A 41 -2.25 -3.15 8.52
CA ASN A 41 -1.34 -2.21 9.20
C ASN A 41 -1.44 -0.81 8.61
N LEU A 42 -1.56 -0.70 7.28
CA LEU A 42 -1.71 0.60 6.61
C LEU A 42 -3.02 1.29 6.98
N ASN A 43 -4.11 0.54 7.11
CA ASN A 43 -5.39 1.12 7.53
C ASN A 43 -5.29 1.72 8.93
N ALA A 44 -4.60 1.05 9.87
CA ALA A 44 -4.37 1.58 11.20
C ALA A 44 -3.50 2.85 11.13
N ARG A 45 -2.46 2.83 10.33
CA ARG A 45 -1.56 3.97 10.15
C ARG A 45 -2.28 5.17 9.53
N ILE A 46 -3.19 4.94 8.58
CA ILE A 46 -4.00 6.01 7.99
C ILE A 46 -4.85 6.67 9.07
N ARG A 47 -5.50 5.89 9.93
CA ARG A 47 -6.31 6.46 11.01
C ARG A 47 -5.48 7.30 11.97
N GLU A 48 -4.29 6.82 12.34
CA GLU A 48 -3.38 7.56 13.22
C GLU A 48 -2.89 8.85 12.58
N THR A 49 -2.44 8.79 11.33
CA THR A 49 -1.90 9.95 10.63
C THR A 49 -3.00 10.97 10.31
N ASP A 50 -4.21 10.51 9.97
CA ASP A 50 -5.36 11.41 9.79
C ASP A 50 -5.68 12.16 11.09
N MET A 51 -5.69 11.47 12.21
CA MET A 51 -5.96 12.08 13.51
C MET A 51 -4.89 13.11 13.87
N THR A 52 -3.62 12.76 13.68
CA THR A 52 -2.50 13.65 13.94
C THR A 52 -2.57 14.89 13.06
N TYR A 53 -2.88 14.71 11.77
CA TYR A 53 -3.03 15.84 10.85
C TYR A 53 -4.21 16.74 11.22
N LYS A 54 -5.35 16.17 11.61
CA LYS A 54 -6.52 16.96 12.02
C LYS A 54 -6.22 17.81 13.26
N LYS A 55 -5.47 17.28 14.21
CA LYS A 55 -5.03 18.05 15.37
C LYS A 55 -4.12 19.20 14.95
N LYS A 56 -3.21 18.95 14.02
CA LYS A 56 -2.32 19.98 13.49
C LYS A 56 -3.10 21.06 12.73
N LEU A 57 -4.08 20.64 11.95
CA LEU A 57 -4.94 21.56 11.19
C LEU A 57 -5.70 22.47 12.15
N LEU A 58 -6.29 21.94 13.22
CA LEU A 58 -6.97 22.73 14.25
C LEU A 58 -6.02 23.73 14.90
N GLN A 59 -4.79 23.32 15.19
CA GLN A 59 -3.77 24.20 15.75
C GLN A 59 -3.48 25.37 14.79
N CYS A 60 -3.34 25.09 13.52
CA CYS A 60 -3.11 26.13 12.50
C CYS A 60 -4.29 27.09 12.41
N PHE A 61 -5.53 26.60 12.48
CA PHE A 61 -6.72 27.44 12.49
C PHE A 61 -6.77 28.35 13.72
N SER A 62 -6.29 27.90 14.85
CA SER A 62 -6.27 28.72 16.07
C SER A 62 -5.20 29.80 16.03
N GLN A 63 -4.14 29.61 15.26
CA GLN A 63 -3.02 30.55 15.16
C GLN A 63 -3.13 31.53 13.99
N GLU A 64 -3.89 31.19 12.95
CA GLU A 64 -4.01 31.98 11.73
C GLU A 64 -5.46 32.44 11.54
N LYS A 65 -5.64 33.76 11.33
CA LYS A 65 -6.96 34.37 11.18
C LYS A 65 -7.68 33.98 9.88
N LYS A 66 -6.92 33.71 8.81
CA LYS A 66 -7.51 33.35 7.51
C LYS A 66 -7.50 31.82 7.35
N ALA A 67 -8.69 31.24 7.18
CA ALA A 67 -8.86 29.80 7.04
C ALA A 67 -8.04 29.20 5.90
N ASN A 68 -8.03 29.86 4.73
CA ASN A 68 -7.27 29.40 3.58
C ASN A 68 -5.77 29.34 3.85
N ARG A 69 -5.25 30.36 4.55
CA ARG A 69 -3.83 30.42 4.90
C ARG A 69 -3.44 29.37 5.93
N ALA A 70 -4.32 29.16 6.92
CA ALA A 70 -4.12 28.11 7.93
C ALA A 70 -4.02 26.73 7.26
N LYS A 71 -4.89 26.46 6.30
CA LYS A 71 -4.89 25.19 5.55
C LYS A 71 -3.60 25.00 4.74
N ILE A 72 -3.16 26.04 4.05
CA ILE A 72 -1.91 26.00 3.28
C ILE A 72 -0.73 25.71 4.20
N ILE A 73 -0.67 26.37 5.37
CA ILE A 73 0.38 26.15 6.36
C ILE A 73 0.35 24.69 6.86
N ALA A 74 -0.85 24.18 7.18
CA ALA A 74 -1.02 22.80 7.65
C ALA A 74 -0.53 21.78 6.61
N GLU A 75 -0.76 22.03 5.31
CA GLU A 75 -0.34 21.16 4.22
C GLU A 75 1.18 21.17 3.97
N THR A 76 1.94 22.05 4.63
CA THR A 76 3.41 22.06 4.57
C THR A 76 4.05 21.30 5.73
N THR A 77 3.25 20.74 6.63
CA THR A 77 3.76 20.08 7.84
C THR A 77 4.12 18.62 7.58
N GLN A 78 4.95 18.07 8.47
CA GLN A 78 5.30 16.64 8.43
C GLN A 78 4.07 15.76 8.66
N GLU A 79 3.14 16.21 9.50
CA GLU A 79 1.88 15.49 9.77
C GLU A 79 1.05 15.30 8.49
N TYR A 80 1.03 16.30 7.63
CA TYR A 80 0.37 16.19 6.33
C TYR A 80 1.08 15.20 5.42
N MET A 81 2.40 15.26 5.35
CA MET A 81 3.22 14.35 4.54
C MET A 81 3.05 12.91 4.99
N ASP A 82 3.04 12.66 6.30
CA ASP A 82 2.84 11.32 6.87
C ASP A 82 1.47 10.76 6.49
N MET A 83 0.43 11.60 6.56
CA MET A 83 -0.92 11.22 6.17
C MET A 83 -1.00 10.86 4.68
N ARG A 84 -0.40 11.68 3.82
CA ARG A 84 -0.37 11.45 2.38
C ARG A 84 0.41 10.18 2.04
N GLU A 85 1.57 9.99 2.67
CA GLU A 85 2.38 8.79 2.45
C GLU A 85 1.62 7.52 2.81
N ALA A 86 0.93 7.51 3.95
CA ALA A 86 0.16 6.34 4.38
C ALA A 86 -0.94 5.99 3.36
N ARG A 87 -1.63 6.98 2.82
CA ARG A 87 -2.66 6.78 1.79
C ARG A 87 -2.07 6.29 0.47
N ASP A 88 -0.95 6.88 0.05
CA ASP A 88 -0.28 6.49 -1.19
C ASP A 88 0.22 5.05 -1.11
N LEU A 89 0.77 4.64 0.02
CA LEU A 89 1.22 3.26 0.25
C LEU A 89 0.06 2.28 0.20
N LYS A 90 -1.11 2.66 0.75
CA LYS A 90 -2.30 1.82 0.68
C LYS A 90 -2.76 1.62 -0.77
N GLU A 91 -2.80 2.69 -1.56
CA GLU A 91 -3.17 2.60 -2.97
C GLU A 91 -2.22 1.69 -3.74
N LEU A 92 -0.92 1.83 -3.51
CA LEU A 92 0.09 0.98 -4.13
C LEU A 92 -0.08 -0.49 -3.71
N ALA A 93 -0.32 -0.74 -2.43
CA ALA A 93 -0.55 -2.10 -1.94
C ALA A 93 -1.80 -2.73 -2.56
N ILE A 94 -2.87 -1.96 -2.75
CA ILE A 94 -4.10 -2.43 -3.41
C ILE A 94 -3.80 -2.81 -4.86
N GLU A 95 -3.05 -1.98 -5.59
CA GLU A 95 -2.67 -2.26 -6.97
C GLU A 95 -1.83 -3.52 -7.09
N ILE A 96 -0.86 -3.70 -6.21
CA ILE A 96 -0.03 -4.90 -6.17
C ILE A 96 -0.89 -6.13 -5.89
N SER A 97 -1.81 -6.02 -4.93
CA SER A 97 -2.74 -7.10 -4.59
C SER A 97 -3.59 -7.52 -5.79
N ARG A 98 -4.14 -6.56 -6.52
CA ARG A 98 -4.93 -6.82 -7.73
C ARG A 98 -4.10 -7.51 -8.81
N SER A 99 -2.87 -7.04 -9.01
CA SER A 99 -1.95 -7.59 -10.00
C SER A 99 -1.61 -9.05 -9.67
N LEU A 100 -1.33 -9.34 -8.39
CA LEU A 100 -1.02 -10.70 -7.95
C LEU A 100 -2.23 -11.64 -8.07
N LYS A 101 -3.42 -11.15 -7.72
CA LYS A 101 -4.66 -11.92 -7.90
C LYS A 101 -4.91 -12.27 -9.36
N TYR A 102 -4.70 -11.31 -10.25
CA TYR A 102 -4.84 -11.53 -11.69
C TYR A 102 -3.82 -12.55 -12.19
N PHE A 103 -2.57 -12.42 -11.77
CA PHE A 103 -1.50 -13.38 -12.11
C PHE A 103 -1.87 -14.81 -11.71
N LEU A 104 -2.34 -14.98 -10.46
CA LEU A 104 -2.72 -16.31 -9.96
C LEU A 104 -3.93 -16.88 -10.68
N ARG A 105 -4.89 -16.02 -11.04
CA ARG A 105 -6.07 -16.43 -11.81
C ARG A 105 -5.69 -16.91 -13.20
N CYS A 106 -4.83 -16.18 -13.89
CA CYS A 106 -4.36 -16.55 -15.21
C CYS A 106 -3.62 -17.89 -15.18
N TRP A 107 -2.82 -18.11 -14.15
CA TRP A 107 -2.12 -19.36 -13.96
C TRP A 107 -3.08 -20.52 -13.75
N GLU A 108 -4.12 -20.35 -12.92
CA GLU A 108 -5.15 -21.36 -12.71
C GLU A 108 -5.90 -21.70 -14.01
N GLU A 109 -6.24 -20.69 -14.80
CA GLU A 109 -6.94 -20.87 -16.08
C GLU A 109 -6.07 -21.65 -17.07
N GLU A 110 -4.78 -21.34 -17.15
CA GLU A 110 -3.83 -22.08 -17.98
C GLU A 110 -3.72 -23.54 -17.54
N LEU A 111 -3.71 -23.79 -16.25
CA LEU A 111 -3.64 -25.14 -15.69
C LEU A 111 -4.90 -25.95 -16.02
N LYS A 112 -6.08 -25.33 -15.88
CA LYS A 112 -7.36 -25.93 -16.23
C LYS A 112 -7.46 -26.24 -17.73
N ALA A 113 -7.03 -25.31 -18.57
CA ALA A 113 -7.01 -25.49 -20.02
C ALA A 113 -6.07 -26.66 -20.41
N SER A 114 -4.92 -26.75 -19.77
CA SER A 114 -3.97 -27.85 -19.98
C SER A 114 -4.56 -29.19 -19.56
N GLN A 115 -5.23 -29.25 -18.42
CA GLN A 115 -5.90 -30.46 -17.92
C GLN A 115 -7.05 -30.89 -18.83
N THR A 116 -7.85 -29.95 -19.30
CA THR A 116 -8.93 -30.20 -20.21
C THR A 116 -8.42 -30.77 -21.56
N LYS A 117 -7.28 -30.28 -22.02
CA LYS A 117 -6.65 -30.68 -23.26
C LYS A 117 -6.10 -32.12 -23.21
N TYR A 118 -5.56 -32.54 -22.06
CA TYR A 118 -4.87 -33.80 -21.88
C TYR A 118 -5.63 -34.82 -21.01
N GLY A 119 -6.63 -34.36 -20.27
CA GLY A 119 -7.46 -35.20 -19.44
C GLY A 119 -8.80 -35.41 -20.12
N ASN A 120 -9.11 -36.54 -20.49
CA ASN A 120 -10.34 -36.92 -21.15
C ASN A 120 -11.59 -36.18 -20.76
#